data_5c2fff4d646b57dea01b414868bf7ed6
#
_entry.id   5c2fff4d646b57dea01b414868bf7ed6
#
_cell.length_a   1.000
_cell.length_b   1.000
_cell.length_c   1.000
_cell.angle_alpha   90.00
_cell.angle_beta   90.00
_cell.angle_gamma   90.00
#
_symmetry.space_group_name_H-M   'P 1'
#
loop_
_entity.id
_entity.type
_entity.pdbx_description
1 polymer ?
#
loop_
_entity_poly.entity_id
_entity_poly.type
_entity_poly.pdbx_seq_one_letter_code
_entity_poly.pdbx_strand_id
1 'polypeptide(L)'
;MNLRIYLDDCAYDKELVRLLRQAGHEVITPFDAGIVGQPDAVHFAYATSNGLILLTKNPRDFEELHTRHPGHPGIFAVYQDNDPTKDISVGDIVRTIKNLVDAGVPIVGQLYSRNAWRYL
;
A
#
# COMPACT_ATOMS: atom_id res chain seq x y z
N MET A 1 -9.58 -7.47 -11.78
CA MET A 1 -10.21 -6.65 -10.72
C MET A 1 -9.34 -5.46 -10.42
N ASN A 2 -9.91 -4.27 -10.39
CA ASN A 2 -9.20 -3.03 -10.12
C ASN A 2 -9.34 -2.64 -8.66
N LEU A 3 -8.24 -2.23 -8.05
CA LEU A 3 -8.20 -1.80 -6.67
C LEU A 3 -8.20 -0.27 -6.59
N ARG A 4 -8.56 0.25 -5.42
CA ARG A 4 -8.43 1.66 -5.08
C ARG A 4 -7.31 1.77 -4.04
N ILE A 5 -6.22 2.44 -4.40
CA ILE A 5 -4.97 2.43 -3.64
C ILE A 5 -4.57 3.86 -3.28
N TYR A 6 -4.17 4.07 -2.03
CA TYR A 6 -3.59 5.30 -1.54
C TYR A 6 -2.13 5.06 -1.15
N LEU A 7 -1.22 5.86 -1.68
CA LEU A 7 0.19 5.81 -1.29
C LEU A 7 0.46 6.89 -0.24
N ASP A 8 1.13 6.52 0.87
CA ASP A 8 1.59 7.52 1.82
C ASP A 8 2.89 8.20 1.32
N ASP A 9 3.45 9.12 2.13
CA ASP A 9 4.62 9.89 1.71
C ASP A 9 5.82 8.99 1.40
N CYS A 10 6.06 7.95 2.19
CA CYS A 10 7.23 7.09 2.00
C CYS A 10 7.08 6.11 0.83
N ALA A 11 5.86 5.76 0.46
CA ALA A 11 5.60 4.87 -0.67
C ALA A 11 5.48 5.64 -1.99
N TYR A 12 5.23 6.95 -1.92
CA TYR A 12 5.07 7.73 -3.14
C TYR A 12 6.28 7.62 -4.04
N ASP A 13 6.05 7.21 -5.27
CA ASP A 13 7.05 7.09 -6.32
C ASP A 13 6.32 7.30 -7.64
N LYS A 14 6.84 8.20 -8.46
CA LYS A 14 6.20 8.59 -9.71
C LYS A 14 6.02 7.40 -10.65
N GLU A 15 7.03 6.54 -10.74
CA GLU A 15 6.98 5.35 -11.59
C GLU A 15 5.99 4.32 -11.06
N LEU A 16 5.95 4.14 -9.73
CA LEU A 16 4.99 3.23 -9.11
C LEU A 16 3.56 3.66 -9.38
N VAL A 17 3.28 4.96 -9.24
CA VAL A 17 1.95 5.51 -9.55
C VAL A 17 1.58 5.22 -11.00
N ARG A 18 2.51 5.48 -11.93
CA ARG A 18 2.29 5.25 -13.36
C ARG A 18 1.97 3.79 -13.65
N LEU A 19 2.75 2.87 -13.10
CA LEU A 19 2.58 1.43 -13.33
C LEU A 19 1.29 0.89 -12.71
N LEU A 20 0.94 1.35 -11.51
CA LEU A 20 -0.31 0.94 -10.88
C LEU A 20 -1.52 1.42 -11.68
N ARG A 21 -1.49 2.66 -12.16
CA ARG A 21 -2.56 3.21 -13.00
C ARG A 21 -2.64 2.47 -14.33
N GLN A 22 -1.51 2.13 -14.91
CA GLN A 22 -1.45 1.35 -16.16
C GLN A 22 -2.05 -0.03 -15.97
N ALA A 23 -1.90 -0.63 -14.78
CA ALA A 23 -2.49 -1.92 -14.45
C ALA A 23 -4.01 -1.83 -14.20
N GLY A 24 -4.59 -0.64 -14.24
CA GLY A 24 -6.03 -0.44 -14.11
C GLY A 24 -6.49 -0.05 -12.71
N HIS A 25 -5.58 0.17 -11.76
CA HIS A 25 -5.96 0.58 -10.41
C HIS A 25 -6.22 2.08 -10.33
N GLU A 26 -7.14 2.47 -9.44
CA GLU A 26 -7.30 3.87 -9.07
C GLU A 26 -6.23 4.19 -8.01
N VAL A 27 -5.43 5.22 -8.25
CA VAL A 27 -4.32 5.57 -7.36
C VAL A 27 -4.46 7.02 -6.94
N ILE A 28 -4.47 7.24 -5.62
CA ILE A 28 -4.52 8.56 -5.00
C ILE A 28 -3.17 8.79 -4.32
N THR A 29 -2.57 9.93 -4.57
CA THR A 29 -1.29 10.31 -3.97
C THR A 29 -1.50 11.26 -2.80
N PRO A 30 -0.48 11.47 -1.94
CA PRO A 30 -0.57 12.49 -0.89
C PRO A 30 -0.78 13.90 -1.45
N PHE A 31 -0.27 14.16 -2.66
CA PHE A 31 -0.48 15.44 -3.35
C PHE A 31 -1.94 15.61 -3.75
N ASP A 32 -2.56 14.57 -4.29
CA ASP A 32 -3.97 14.59 -4.66
C ASP A 32 -4.86 14.82 -3.44
N ALA A 33 -4.49 14.22 -2.32
CA ALA A 33 -5.23 14.32 -1.07
C ALA A 33 -4.96 15.61 -0.30
N GLY A 34 -3.86 16.32 -0.63
CA GLY A 34 -3.48 17.54 0.07
C GLY A 34 -2.94 17.32 1.47
N ILE A 35 -2.37 16.16 1.75
CA ILE A 35 -1.87 15.79 3.10
C ILE A 35 -0.41 15.35 3.11
N VAL A 36 0.39 15.84 2.16
CA VAL A 36 1.83 15.58 2.15
C VAL A 36 2.46 16.04 3.46
N GLY A 37 3.31 15.20 4.04
CA GLY A 37 4.05 15.53 5.27
C GLY A 37 3.27 15.35 6.56
N GLN A 38 2.01 14.92 6.49
CA GLN A 38 1.22 14.68 7.69
C GLN A 38 1.63 13.37 8.38
N PRO A 39 1.30 13.21 9.68
CA PRO A 39 1.60 11.96 10.39
C PRO A 39 0.89 10.74 9.79
N ASP A 40 1.43 9.55 10.06
CA ASP A 40 0.89 8.29 9.55
C ASP A 40 -0.58 8.09 9.88
N ALA A 41 -1.01 8.52 11.07
CA ALA A 41 -2.42 8.42 11.46
C ALA A 41 -3.35 9.21 10.54
N VAL A 42 -2.88 10.35 10.00
CA VAL A 42 -3.65 11.16 9.07
C VAL A 42 -3.78 10.44 7.72
N HIS A 43 -2.68 9.87 7.22
CA HIS A 43 -2.72 9.08 5.97
C HIS A 43 -3.62 7.86 6.11
N PHE A 44 -3.52 7.16 7.24
CA PHE A 44 -4.36 6.00 7.52
C PHE A 44 -5.85 6.39 7.57
N ALA A 45 -6.16 7.46 8.29
CA ALA A 45 -7.54 7.93 8.41
C ALA A 45 -8.13 8.36 7.06
N TYR A 46 -7.33 9.03 6.24
CA TYR A 46 -7.74 9.42 4.89
C TYR A 46 -8.06 8.19 4.04
N ALA A 47 -7.16 7.22 4.01
CA ALA A 47 -7.35 6.00 3.22
C ALA A 47 -8.58 5.23 3.70
N THR A 48 -8.73 5.06 5.01
CA THR A 48 -9.86 4.33 5.59
C THR A 48 -11.19 5.02 5.30
N SER A 49 -11.25 6.34 5.47
CA SER A 49 -12.47 7.12 5.25
C SER A 49 -12.91 7.14 3.80
N ASN A 50 -11.98 6.95 2.87
CA ASN A 50 -12.26 6.97 1.43
C ASN A 50 -12.29 5.58 0.80
N GLY A 51 -12.20 4.53 1.60
CA GLY A 51 -12.26 3.15 1.10
C GLY A 51 -11.05 2.77 0.25
N LEU A 52 -9.88 3.33 0.55
CA LEU A 52 -8.66 3.11 -0.20
C LEU A 52 -7.73 2.16 0.55
N ILE A 53 -7.10 1.24 -0.18
CA ILE A 53 -6.06 0.36 0.37
C ILE A 53 -4.80 1.20 0.53
N LEU A 54 -4.21 1.18 1.73
CA LEU A 54 -2.99 1.92 2.00
C LEU A 54 -1.77 1.14 1.55
N LEU A 55 -0.93 1.75 0.71
CA LEU A 55 0.38 1.20 0.33
C LEU A 55 1.46 2.02 1.01
N THR A 56 2.28 1.36 1.83
CA THR A 56 3.33 2.03 2.60
C THR A 56 4.64 1.24 2.52
N LYS A 57 5.77 1.92 2.74
CA LYS A 57 7.08 1.29 2.89
C LYS A 57 7.52 1.21 4.35
N ASN A 58 6.62 1.50 5.28
CA ASN A 58 6.94 1.53 6.70
C ASN A 58 5.95 0.66 7.49
N PRO A 59 6.07 -0.67 7.44
CA PRO A 59 5.10 -1.56 8.05
C PRO A 59 4.94 -1.35 9.56
N ARG A 60 6.02 -1.00 10.27
CA ARG A 60 5.98 -0.85 11.72
C ARG A 60 5.03 0.25 12.17
N ASP A 61 5.01 1.35 11.44
CA ASP A 61 4.19 2.51 11.82
C ASP A 61 2.70 2.24 11.67
N PHE A 62 2.32 1.23 10.88
CA PHE A 62 0.92 0.92 10.62
C PHE A 62 0.42 -0.34 11.32
N GLU A 63 1.29 -1.13 11.97
CA GLU A 63 0.88 -2.33 12.69
C GLU A 63 -0.10 -2.01 13.82
N GLU A 64 0.19 -0.97 14.60
CA GLU A 64 -0.69 -0.56 15.69
C GLU A 64 -2.03 -0.05 15.17
N LEU A 65 -2.00 0.77 14.11
CA LEU A 65 -3.22 1.27 13.49
C LEU A 65 -4.07 0.13 12.92
N HIS A 66 -3.42 -0.85 12.30
CA HIS A 66 -4.08 -2.05 11.81
C HIS A 66 -4.79 -2.80 12.94
N THR A 67 -4.10 -3.01 14.05
CA THR A 67 -4.65 -3.73 15.20
C THR A 67 -5.83 -3.00 15.83
N ARG A 68 -5.73 -1.67 15.95
CA ARG A 68 -6.77 -0.84 16.56
C ARG A 68 -8.01 -0.63 15.69
N HIS A 69 -7.84 -0.74 14.37
CA HIS A 69 -8.91 -0.43 13.41
C HIS A 69 -9.11 -1.59 12.44
N PRO A 70 -9.66 -2.72 12.90
CA PRO A 70 -9.76 -3.93 12.07
C PRO A 70 -10.68 -3.79 10.86
N GLY A 71 -11.47 -2.72 10.80
CA GLY A 71 -12.36 -2.46 9.66
C GLY A 71 -11.75 -1.66 8.52
N HIS A 72 -10.43 -1.42 8.53
CA HIS A 72 -9.77 -0.67 7.44
C HIS A 72 -9.84 -1.42 6.11
N PRO A 73 -9.75 -0.72 4.97
CA PRO A 73 -9.89 -1.36 3.64
C PRO A 73 -8.77 -2.32 3.26
N GLY A 74 -7.62 -2.23 3.91
CA GLY A 74 -6.46 -3.07 3.65
C GLY A 74 -5.18 -2.27 3.68
N ILE A 75 -4.06 -2.93 4.01
CA ILE A 75 -2.73 -2.33 4.02
C ILE A 75 -1.78 -3.26 3.28
N PHE A 76 -1.07 -2.70 2.30
CA PHE A 76 0.06 -3.36 1.63
C PHE A 76 1.34 -2.68 2.13
N ALA A 77 2.16 -3.41 2.85
CA ALA A 77 3.40 -2.89 3.42
C ALA A 77 4.60 -3.48 2.70
N VAL A 78 5.37 -2.63 2.04
CA VAL A 78 6.61 -3.01 1.38
C VAL A 78 7.76 -2.76 2.35
N TYR A 79 8.46 -3.80 2.73
CA TYR A 79 9.59 -3.65 3.62
C TYR A 79 10.76 -2.99 2.88
N GLN A 80 11.27 -1.88 3.42
CA GLN A 80 12.46 -1.22 2.89
C GLN A 80 13.63 -1.52 3.80
N ASP A 81 14.62 -2.23 3.25
CA ASP A 81 15.85 -2.56 3.95
C ASP A 81 16.94 -1.54 3.61
N ASN A 82 17.98 -1.46 4.44
CA ASN A 82 19.17 -0.67 4.13
C ASN A 82 20.03 -1.30 3.04
N ASP A 83 19.77 -2.54 2.68
CA ASP A 83 20.45 -3.25 1.61
C ASP A 83 19.61 -3.13 0.32
N PRO A 84 20.06 -2.34 -0.69
CA PRO A 84 19.30 -2.16 -1.93
C PRO A 84 19.04 -3.46 -2.68
N THR A 85 19.87 -4.49 -2.50
CA THR A 85 19.67 -5.76 -3.18
C THR A 85 18.47 -6.53 -2.65
N LYS A 86 17.97 -6.17 -1.47
CA LYS A 86 16.81 -6.78 -0.84
C LYS A 86 15.53 -5.98 -1.04
N ASP A 87 15.64 -4.76 -1.55
CA ASP A 87 14.47 -3.92 -1.77
C ASP A 87 13.67 -4.47 -2.96
N ILE A 88 12.35 -4.48 -2.78
CA ILE A 88 11.45 -4.88 -3.85
C ILE A 88 11.36 -3.75 -4.87
N SER A 89 11.52 -4.07 -6.14
CA SER A 89 11.43 -3.08 -7.22
C SER A 89 9.99 -2.63 -7.43
N VAL A 90 9.82 -1.47 -8.08
CA VAL A 90 8.50 -0.94 -8.43
C VAL A 90 7.71 -1.96 -9.27
N GLY A 91 8.35 -2.58 -10.26
CA GLY A 91 7.70 -3.60 -11.08
C GLY A 91 7.26 -4.81 -10.27
N ASP A 92 8.06 -5.21 -9.29
CA ASP A 92 7.74 -6.34 -8.43
C ASP A 92 6.57 -6.02 -7.49
N ILE A 93 6.47 -4.78 -7.02
CA ILE A 93 5.31 -4.35 -6.21
C ILE A 93 4.02 -4.52 -7.03
N VAL A 94 4.02 -4.02 -8.25
CA VAL A 94 2.83 -4.10 -9.12
C VAL A 94 2.47 -5.55 -9.41
N ARG A 95 3.45 -6.39 -9.73
CA ARG A 95 3.24 -7.81 -10.00
C ARG A 95 2.70 -8.55 -8.77
N THR A 96 3.22 -8.22 -7.59
CA THR A 96 2.79 -8.85 -6.35
C THR A 96 1.34 -8.50 -6.02
N ILE A 97 0.96 -7.23 -6.23
CA ILE A 97 -0.43 -6.82 -6.06
C ILE A 97 -1.34 -7.58 -7.03
N LYS A 98 -0.92 -7.75 -8.28
CA LYS A 98 -1.65 -8.55 -9.25
C LYS A 98 -1.82 -9.98 -8.76
N ASN A 99 -0.77 -10.58 -8.22
CA ASN A 99 -0.82 -11.93 -7.70
C ASN A 99 -1.80 -12.06 -6.52
N LEU A 100 -1.84 -11.08 -5.62
CA LEU A 100 -2.80 -11.06 -4.52
C LEU A 100 -4.24 -11.00 -5.04
N VAL A 101 -4.49 -10.15 -6.03
CA VAL A 101 -5.82 -10.03 -6.63
C VAL A 101 -6.21 -11.33 -7.33
N ASP A 102 -5.31 -11.92 -8.12
CA ASP A 102 -5.58 -13.15 -8.86
C ASP A 102 -5.79 -14.35 -7.93
N ALA A 103 -5.12 -14.36 -6.78
CA ALA A 103 -5.29 -15.41 -5.77
C ALA A 103 -6.61 -15.30 -5.00
N GLY A 104 -7.31 -14.16 -5.10
CA GLY A 104 -8.58 -13.96 -4.41
C GLY A 104 -8.46 -13.89 -2.90
N VAL A 105 -7.30 -13.50 -2.37
CA VAL A 105 -7.11 -13.39 -0.92
C VAL A 105 -7.91 -12.22 -0.36
N PRO A 106 -8.38 -12.32 0.90
CA PRO A 106 -9.09 -11.22 1.53
C PRO A 106 -8.15 -10.02 1.73
N ILE A 107 -8.65 -8.81 1.48
CA ILE A 107 -7.86 -7.59 1.59
C ILE A 107 -8.40 -6.68 2.70
N VAL A 108 -9.71 -6.55 2.81
CA VAL A 108 -10.35 -5.72 3.83
C VAL A 108 -9.92 -6.20 5.21
N GLY A 109 -9.43 -5.28 6.05
CA GLY A 109 -9.01 -5.58 7.40
C GLY A 109 -7.68 -6.32 7.50
N GLN A 110 -6.98 -6.56 6.38
CA GLN A 110 -5.74 -7.33 6.36
C GLN A 110 -4.53 -6.43 6.16
N LEU A 111 -3.40 -6.86 6.71
CA LEU A 111 -2.10 -6.23 6.46
C LEU A 111 -1.19 -7.28 5.82
N TYR A 112 -0.80 -7.03 4.58
CA TYR A 112 0.15 -7.88 3.87
C TYR A 112 1.51 -7.20 3.86
N SER A 113 2.50 -7.85 4.46
CA SER A 113 3.87 -7.37 4.43
C SER A 113 4.64 -8.07 3.30
N ARG A 114 5.81 -7.52 2.96
CA ARG A 114 6.67 -8.04 1.91
C ARG A 114 6.87 -9.55 1.97
N ASN A 115 7.09 -10.10 3.17
CA ASN A 115 7.35 -11.52 3.32
C ASN A 115 6.14 -12.37 2.90
N ALA A 116 4.95 -11.94 3.24
CA ALA A 116 3.72 -12.63 2.83
C ALA A 116 3.50 -12.53 1.32
N TRP A 117 3.86 -11.39 0.72
CA TRP A 117 3.69 -11.17 -0.71
C TRP A 117 4.52 -12.13 -1.55
N ARG A 118 5.74 -12.42 -1.12
CA ARG A 118 6.68 -13.22 -1.92
C ARG A 118 6.21 -14.63 -2.20
N TYR A 119 5.34 -15.16 -1.36
CA TYR A 119 4.90 -16.54 -1.47
C TYR A 119 3.52 -16.69 -2.10
N LEU A 120 2.95 -15.59 -2.50
CA LEU A 120 1.67 -15.57 -3.21
C LEU A 120 1.90 -15.43 -4.70
#